data_6cb06e4f03bb4fa12ead28ebcfc905d9
#
_entry.id   6cb06e4f03bb4fa12ead28ebcfc905d9
#
_cell.length_a   1.000
_cell.length_b   1.000
_cell.length_c   1.000
_cell.angle_alpha   90.00
_cell.angle_beta   90.00
_cell.angle_gamma   90.00
#
_symmetry.space_group_name_H-M   'P 1'
#
loop_
_entity.id
_entity.type
_entity.pdbx_description
1 polymer ?
#
loop_
_entity_poly.entity_id
_entity_poly.type
_entity_poly.pdbx_seq_one_letter_code
_entity_poly.pdbx_strand_id
1 'polypeptide(L)'
;MIQKSTLIDWITIYAQEISTNKEQLTALDAAIGDADHGINMDRGFTEVMQRMPSLREQDIGSFFKGVGMTLLSKVGGASGPLYGTLFLRMGMASGGKEELSLTELAAQLSAGVDGIRQRGSA
;
A
#
# COMPACT_ATOMS: atom_id res chain seq x y z
N MET A 1 8.25 5.61 19.85
CA MET A 1 6.99 5.50 19.08
C MET A 1 7.22 5.80 17.61
N ILE A 2 6.49 5.13 16.76
CA ILE A 2 6.56 5.36 15.32
C ILE A 2 5.57 6.46 14.96
N GLN A 3 6.07 7.55 14.40
CA GLN A 3 5.28 8.72 14.06
C GLN A 3 4.59 8.54 12.71
N LYS A 4 3.45 9.18 12.54
CA LYS A 4 2.75 9.21 11.26
C LYS A 4 3.67 9.71 10.13
N SER A 5 4.52 10.71 10.40
CA SER A 5 5.47 11.21 9.42
C SER A 5 6.41 10.13 8.88
N THR A 6 6.85 9.22 9.73
CA THR A 6 7.69 8.10 9.31
C THR A 6 6.94 7.17 8.36
N LEU A 7 5.65 6.93 8.62
CA LEU A 7 4.82 6.09 7.76
C LEU A 7 4.54 6.77 6.41
N ILE A 8 4.34 8.09 6.42
CA ILE A 8 4.21 8.88 5.19
C ILE A 8 5.48 8.79 4.37
N ASP A 9 6.65 8.93 5.01
CA ASP A 9 7.94 8.81 4.35
C ASP A 9 8.13 7.42 3.74
N TRP A 10 7.72 6.37 4.45
CA TRP A 10 7.78 5.01 3.93
C TRP A 10 6.98 4.87 2.63
N ILE A 11 5.73 5.32 2.62
CA ILE A 11 4.88 5.24 1.43
C ILE A 11 5.45 6.08 0.29
N THR A 12 5.97 7.27 0.60
CA THR A 12 6.58 8.17 -0.38
C THR A 12 7.80 7.54 -1.04
N ILE A 13 8.70 6.95 -0.23
CA ILE A 13 9.90 6.26 -0.73
C ILE A 13 9.50 5.05 -1.56
N TYR A 14 8.50 4.30 -1.11
CA TYR A 14 8.01 3.14 -1.83
C TYR A 14 7.49 3.54 -3.22
N ALA A 15 6.69 4.61 -3.29
CA ALA A 15 6.18 5.13 -4.56
C ALA A 15 7.32 5.54 -5.50
N GLN A 16 8.36 6.18 -4.97
CA GLN A 16 9.53 6.58 -5.77
C GLN A 16 10.28 5.37 -6.30
N GLU A 17 10.47 4.34 -5.48
CA GLU A 17 11.15 3.12 -5.90
C GLU A 17 10.35 2.36 -6.97
N ILE A 18 9.03 2.32 -6.84
CA ILE A 18 8.17 1.71 -7.86
C ILE A 18 8.30 2.48 -9.18
N SER A 19 8.24 3.81 -9.14
CA SER A 19 8.34 4.63 -10.35
C SER A 19 9.71 4.46 -11.03
N THR A 20 10.79 4.44 -10.25
CA THR A 20 12.15 4.27 -10.76
C THR A 20 12.36 2.89 -11.40
N ASN A 21 11.74 1.85 -10.85
CA ASN A 21 11.96 0.46 -11.26
C ASN A 21 10.81 -0.15 -12.06
N LYS A 22 9.85 0.65 -12.50
CA LYS A 22 8.63 0.13 -13.16
C LYS A 22 8.92 -0.68 -14.40
N GLU A 23 9.91 -0.29 -15.20
CA GLU A 23 10.27 -0.99 -16.41
C GLU A 23 10.91 -2.35 -16.09
N GLN A 24 11.76 -2.40 -15.07
CA GLN A 24 12.37 -3.64 -14.60
C GLN A 24 11.31 -4.60 -14.06
N LEU A 25 10.36 -4.08 -13.28
CA LEU A 25 9.25 -4.89 -12.75
C LEU A 25 8.40 -5.44 -13.86
N THR A 26 8.11 -4.63 -14.88
CA THR A 26 7.36 -5.05 -16.04
C THR A 26 8.13 -6.14 -16.84
N ALA A 27 9.43 -5.98 -16.98
CA ALA A 27 10.26 -6.96 -17.67
C ALA A 27 10.31 -8.30 -16.94
N LEU A 28 10.38 -8.28 -15.59
CA LEU A 28 10.33 -9.50 -14.79
C LEU A 28 8.97 -10.18 -14.90
N ASP A 29 7.89 -9.41 -14.90
CA ASP A 29 6.54 -9.94 -15.05
C ASP A 29 6.32 -10.53 -16.44
N ALA A 30 6.94 -9.95 -17.48
CA ALA A 30 6.85 -10.45 -18.85
C ALA A 30 7.35 -11.88 -19.01
N ALA A 31 8.26 -12.32 -18.14
CA ALA A 31 8.82 -13.68 -18.21
C ALA A 31 7.83 -14.74 -17.72
N ILE A 32 6.90 -14.37 -16.81
CA ILE A 32 5.99 -15.33 -16.15
C ILE A 32 4.56 -14.82 -16.02
N GLY A 33 4.27 -13.58 -16.44
CA GLY A 33 2.97 -12.95 -16.26
C GLY A 33 2.52 -12.21 -17.52
N ASP A 34 1.74 -11.15 -17.33
CA ASP A 34 1.12 -10.37 -18.41
C ASP A 34 1.85 -9.07 -18.74
N ALA A 35 3.04 -8.88 -18.19
CA ALA A 35 3.96 -7.78 -18.53
C ALA A 35 3.43 -6.38 -18.16
N ASP A 36 2.60 -6.25 -17.14
CA ASP A 36 2.03 -4.95 -16.74
C ASP A 36 2.23 -4.59 -15.27
N HIS A 37 2.92 -5.43 -14.50
CA HIS A 37 3.02 -5.25 -13.05
C HIS A 37 3.63 -3.89 -12.67
N GLY A 38 4.78 -3.54 -13.27
CA GLY A 38 5.44 -2.28 -12.96
C GLY A 38 4.61 -1.07 -13.32
N ILE A 39 3.95 -1.11 -14.49
CA ILE A 39 3.10 -0.02 -14.97
C ILE A 39 1.88 0.14 -14.05
N ASN A 40 1.24 -0.95 -13.65
CA ASN A 40 0.06 -0.90 -12.80
C ASN A 40 0.40 -0.44 -11.39
N MET A 41 1.50 -0.92 -10.82
CA MET A 41 1.95 -0.49 -9.50
C MET A 41 2.31 1.00 -9.49
N ASP A 42 3.03 1.47 -10.52
CA ASP A 42 3.36 2.88 -10.65
C ASP A 42 2.11 3.75 -10.76
N ARG A 43 1.12 3.33 -11.54
CA ARG A 43 -0.16 4.04 -11.66
C ARG A 43 -0.85 4.18 -10.31
N GLY A 44 -0.90 3.09 -9.55
CA GLY A 44 -1.55 3.09 -8.23
C GLY A 44 -0.84 4.00 -7.23
N PHE A 45 0.48 3.88 -7.11
CA PHE A 45 1.23 4.71 -6.17
C PHE A 45 1.37 6.16 -6.62
N THR A 46 1.33 6.44 -7.92
CA THR A 46 1.23 7.82 -8.42
C THR A 46 -0.07 8.46 -7.93
N GLU A 47 -1.18 7.74 -8.00
CA GLU A 47 -2.46 8.23 -7.51
C GLU A 47 -2.43 8.43 -5.99
N VAL A 48 -1.79 7.53 -5.24
CA VAL A 48 -1.59 7.70 -3.79
C VAL A 48 -0.87 9.01 -3.52
N MET A 49 0.20 9.29 -4.26
CA MET A 49 0.97 10.53 -4.08
C MET A 49 0.17 11.78 -4.43
N GLN A 50 -0.71 11.71 -5.44
CA GLN A 50 -1.60 12.82 -5.78
C GLN A 50 -2.59 13.11 -4.65
N ARG A 51 -2.99 12.08 -3.90
CA ARG A 51 -3.91 12.21 -2.76
C ARG A 51 -3.20 12.46 -1.44
N MET A 52 -1.87 12.43 -1.42
CA MET A 52 -1.08 12.54 -0.18
C MET A 52 -1.38 13.81 0.61
N PRO A 53 -1.59 15.00 0.00
CA PRO A 53 -1.92 16.19 0.78
C PRO A 53 -3.18 16.02 1.66
N SER A 54 -4.17 15.26 1.19
CA SER A 54 -5.36 14.94 1.96
C SER A 54 -5.10 13.80 2.95
N LEU A 55 -4.42 12.75 2.51
CA LEU A 55 -4.16 11.56 3.33
C LEU A 55 -3.32 11.89 4.56
N ARG A 56 -2.32 12.75 4.43
CA ARG A 56 -1.42 13.09 5.53
C ARG A 56 -2.09 13.86 6.66
N GLU A 57 -3.26 14.45 6.40
CA GLU A 57 -4.02 15.17 7.41
C GLU A 57 -4.84 14.23 8.30
N GLN A 58 -4.96 12.97 7.93
CA GLN A 58 -5.79 12.00 8.61
C GLN A 58 -5.00 11.23 9.66
N ASP A 59 -5.69 10.54 10.57
CA ASP A 59 -5.03 9.62 11.50
C ASP A 59 -4.42 8.43 10.73
N ILE A 60 -3.60 7.63 11.42
CA ILE A 60 -2.89 6.53 10.80
C ILE A 60 -3.85 5.52 10.18
N GLY A 61 -4.93 5.18 10.89
CA GLY A 61 -5.91 4.23 10.36
C GLY A 61 -6.54 4.71 9.06
N SER A 62 -7.00 5.94 9.04
CA SER A 62 -7.60 6.55 7.86
C SER A 62 -6.59 6.74 6.73
N PHE A 63 -5.34 7.08 7.08
CA PHE A 63 -4.24 7.18 6.13
C PHE A 63 -4.03 5.84 5.39
N PHE A 64 -3.86 4.74 6.11
CA PHE A 64 -3.66 3.43 5.50
C PHE A 64 -4.90 2.95 4.73
N LYS A 65 -6.11 3.22 5.25
CA LYS A 65 -7.34 2.90 4.51
C LYS A 65 -7.39 3.66 3.19
N GLY A 66 -7.02 4.94 3.19
CA GLY A 66 -6.98 5.76 1.98
C GLY A 66 -5.98 5.24 0.96
N VAL A 67 -4.78 4.83 1.41
CA VAL A 67 -3.79 4.19 0.54
C VAL A 67 -4.38 2.90 -0.05
N GLY A 68 -4.95 2.05 0.79
CA GLY A 68 -5.53 0.78 0.36
C GLY A 68 -6.66 0.96 -0.66
N MET A 69 -7.60 1.85 -0.38
CA MET A 69 -8.72 2.12 -1.29
C MET A 69 -8.25 2.67 -2.64
N THR A 70 -7.24 3.54 -2.61
CA THR A 70 -6.65 4.08 -3.84
C THR A 70 -6.04 2.96 -4.69
N LEU A 71 -5.27 2.08 -4.06
CA LEU A 71 -4.66 0.96 -4.78
C LEU A 71 -5.70 -0.02 -5.32
N LEU A 72 -6.75 -0.31 -4.55
CA LEU A 72 -7.85 -1.17 -5.00
C LEU A 72 -8.52 -0.63 -6.26
N SER A 73 -8.66 0.69 -6.37
CA SER A 73 -9.35 1.32 -7.50
C SER A 73 -8.45 1.61 -8.69
N LYS A 74 -7.11 1.72 -8.50
CA LYS A 74 -6.20 2.21 -9.53
C LYS A 74 -5.19 1.20 -10.02
N VAL A 75 -4.89 0.16 -9.23
CA VAL A 75 -3.95 -0.88 -9.66
C VAL A 75 -4.72 -2.00 -10.35
N GLY A 76 -4.34 -2.31 -11.58
CA GLY A 76 -4.92 -3.41 -12.33
C GLY A 76 -4.35 -4.76 -11.95
N GLY A 77 -4.92 -5.83 -12.51
CA GLY A 77 -4.48 -7.20 -12.31
C GLY A 77 -4.66 -7.69 -10.88
N ALA A 78 -3.87 -8.68 -10.49
CA ALA A 78 -3.91 -9.27 -9.16
C ALA A 78 -3.29 -8.38 -8.08
N SER A 79 -2.38 -7.48 -8.46
CA SER A 79 -1.64 -6.64 -7.51
C SER A 79 -2.53 -5.65 -6.77
N GLY A 80 -3.54 -5.12 -7.43
CA GLY A 80 -4.48 -4.18 -6.81
C GLY A 80 -5.18 -4.78 -5.59
N PRO A 81 -5.88 -5.91 -5.74
CA PRO A 81 -6.51 -6.59 -4.62
C PRO A 81 -5.54 -6.97 -3.51
N LEU A 82 -4.32 -7.42 -3.83
CA LEU A 82 -3.33 -7.83 -2.83
C LEU A 82 -2.79 -6.64 -2.03
N TYR A 83 -2.23 -5.66 -2.71
CA TYR A 83 -1.61 -4.51 -2.03
C TYR A 83 -2.65 -3.59 -1.42
N GLY A 84 -3.78 -3.40 -2.11
CA GLY A 84 -4.89 -2.63 -1.57
C GLY A 84 -5.44 -3.26 -0.29
N THR A 85 -5.59 -4.58 -0.27
CA THR A 85 -6.06 -5.31 0.92
C THR A 85 -5.07 -5.19 2.06
N LEU A 86 -3.74 -5.28 1.79
CA LEU A 86 -2.72 -5.11 2.80
C LEU A 86 -2.92 -3.79 3.57
N PHE A 87 -2.95 -2.68 2.86
CA PHE A 87 -3.06 -1.37 3.48
C PHE A 87 -4.43 -1.11 4.09
N LEU A 88 -5.50 -1.58 3.45
CA LEU A 88 -6.85 -1.45 3.99
C LEU A 88 -6.99 -2.15 5.34
N ARG A 89 -6.49 -3.38 5.43
CA ARG A 89 -6.53 -4.16 6.68
C ARG A 89 -5.65 -3.56 7.76
N MET A 90 -4.47 -3.06 7.39
CA MET A 90 -3.61 -2.33 8.32
C MET A 90 -4.36 -1.13 8.90
N GLY A 91 -5.05 -0.39 8.06
CA GLY A 91 -5.83 0.77 8.49
C GLY A 91 -6.98 0.39 9.42
N MET A 92 -7.68 -0.69 9.10
CA MET A 92 -8.78 -1.17 9.95
C MET A 92 -8.30 -1.59 11.35
N ALA A 93 -7.06 -2.07 11.45
CA ALA A 93 -6.47 -2.49 12.72
C ALA A 93 -5.87 -1.32 13.52
N SER A 94 -5.71 -0.15 12.93
CA SER A 94 -4.99 0.97 13.54
C SER A 94 -5.84 1.86 14.45
N GLY A 95 -7.11 2.04 14.14
CA GLY A 95 -7.93 3.03 14.83
C GLY A 95 -7.46 4.46 14.57
N GLY A 96 -7.89 5.41 15.40
CA GLY A 96 -7.62 6.84 15.22
C GLY A 96 -6.32 7.31 15.84
N LYS A 97 -5.22 6.61 15.62
CA LYS A 97 -3.92 6.91 16.25
C LYS A 97 -3.09 7.86 15.39
N GLU A 98 -2.26 8.66 16.07
CA GLU A 98 -1.30 9.55 15.44
C GLU A 98 0.13 9.02 15.50
N GLU A 99 0.37 8.02 16.34
CA GLU A 99 1.66 7.32 16.42
C GLU A 99 1.42 5.88 16.86
N LEU A 100 2.40 5.01 16.61
CA LEU A 100 2.31 3.59 16.89
C LEU A 100 3.51 3.11 17.70
N SER A 101 3.28 2.17 18.61
CA SER A 101 4.36 1.36 19.15
C SER A 101 4.81 0.33 18.10
N LEU A 102 5.99 -0.24 18.31
CA LEU A 102 6.46 -1.30 17.43
C LEU A 102 5.53 -2.52 17.47
N THR A 103 4.99 -2.85 18.65
CA THR A 103 4.02 -3.93 18.80
C THR A 103 2.74 -3.66 18.01
N GLU A 104 2.26 -2.42 18.03
CA GLU A 104 1.06 -2.04 17.28
C GLU A 104 1.31 -2.13 15.77
N LEU A 105 2.45 -1.66 15.29
CA LEU A 105 2.80 -1.77 13.87
C LEU A 105 2.89 -3.23 13.44
N ALA A 106 3.52 -4.08 14.26
CA ALA A 106 3.61 -5.51 13.97
C ALA A 106 2.22 -6.15 13.87
N ALA A 107 1.31 -5.79 14.76
CA ALA A 107 -0.07 -6.28 14.72
C ALA A 107 -0.81 -5.84 13.46
N GLN A 108 -0.58 -4.60 13.01
CA GLN A 108 -1.19 -4.09 11.77
C GLN A 108 -0.66 -4.82 10.54
N LEU A 109 0.64 -5.03 10.47
CA LEU A 109 1.25 -5.79 9.36
C LEU A 109 0.72 -7.21 9.33
N SER A 110 0.59 -7.85 10.50
CA SER A 110 -0.01 -9.18 10.61
C SER A 110 -1.44 -9.21 10.09
N ALA A 111 -2.25 -8.22 10.45
CA ALA A 111 -3.63 -8.10 9.97
C ALA A 111 -3.67 -7.93 8.45
N GLY A 112 -2.75 -7.14 7.89
CA GLY A 112 -2.63 -6.95 6.45
C GLY A 112 -2.28 -8.25 5.73
N VAL A 113 -1.31 -8.98 6.25
CA VAL A 113 -0.89 -10.29 5.69
C VAL A 113 -2.04 -11.31 5.77
N ASP A 114 -2.78 -11.34 6.88
CA ASP A 114 -3.94 -12.22 7.01
C ASP A 114 -5.00 -11.88 5.95
N GLY A 115 -5.22 -10.61 5.67
CA GLY A 115 -6.12 -10.18 4.61
C GLY A 115 -5.69 -10.68 3.23
N ILE A 116 -4.40 -10.63 2.95
CA ILE A 116 -3.84 -11.15 1.70
C ILE A 116 -4.03 -12.66 1.61
N ARG A 117 -3.77 -13.39 2.70
CA ARG A 117 -3.98 -14.84 2.74
C ARG A 117 -5.42 -15.21 2.45
N GLN A 118 -6.38 -14.51 3.03
CA GLN A 118 -7.79 -14.76 2.83
C GLN A 118 -8.18 -14.59 1.36
N ARG A 119 -7.65 -13.57 0.69
CA ARG A 119 -7.89 -13.38 -0.74
C ARG A 119 -7.18 -14.43 -1.59
N GLY A 120 -5.94 -14.74 -1.23
CA GLY A 120 -5.12 -15.68 -2.01
C GLY A 120 -5.58 -17.12 -1.95
N SER A 121 -6.30 -17.50 -0.89
CA SER A 121 -6.81 -18.86 -0.75
C SER A 121 -8.22 -19.04 -1.28
N ALA A 122 -8.82 -17.99 -1.80
CA ALA A 122 -10.18 -18.04 -2.34
C ALA A 122 -10.27 -18.77 -3.68
#